data_16dec275bf268e6501baab2c78bc96f7
#
_entry.id   16dec275bf268e6501baab2c78bc96f7
#
_cell.length_a   1.000
_cell.length_b   1.000
_cell.length_c   1.000
_cell.angle_alpha   90.00
_cell.angle_beta   90.00
_cell.angle_gamma   90.00
#
_symmetry.space_group_name_H-M   'P 1'
#
loop_
_entity.id
_entity.type
_entity.pdbx_description
1 polymer ?
#
loop_
_entity_poly.entity_id
_entity_poly.type
_entity_poly.pdbx_seq_one_letter_code
_entity_poly.pdbx_strand_id
1 'polypeptide(L)'
;LFRLQRAASLSRLFRGFLKGGQAVFVGSMILIYAWGISASIKSVGTAAYLVSVTKDFLAPGWIPLLTFLTGMVISFCTGTSYGTMGILMPIVVPLLAKVSAAAGIDVTTYMLPAVGAVFAGAVFGDHCSPISDTTIMSSMFCGADHIDHVKTQLPYALLAGVGAAAGYLCIALGLNHWLSLAVGAALVAAA
;
A
#
# COMPACT_ATOMS: atom_id res chain seq x y z
N LEU A 1 10.25 12.24 -31.52
CA LEU A 1 9.15 13.20 -31.40
C LEU A 1 9.61 14.51 -30.76
N PHE A 2 10.10 14.52 -29.51
CA PHE A 2 10.56 15.74 -28.78
C PHE A 2 11.68 16.50 -29.50
N ARG A 3 12.56 15.81 -30.25
CA ARG A 3 13.61 16.48 -31.05
C ARG A 3 13.03 17.13 -32.32
N LEU A 4 12.05 16.48 -32.95
CA LEU A 4 11.32 17.02 -34.11
C LEU A 4 10.54 18.29 -33.75
N GLN A 5 9.99 18.33 -32.55
CA GLN A 5 9.26 19.49 -32.00
C GLN A 5 10.18 20.55 -31.39
N ARG A 6 11.51 20.38 -31.44
CA ARG A 6 12.52 21.23 -30.79
C ARG A 6 12.33 21.46 -29.30
N ALA A 7 11.56 20.58 -28.63
CA ALA A 7 11.24 20.71 -27.22
C ALA A 7 12.40 20.37 -26.27
N ALA A 8 13.36 19.52 -26.72
CA ALA A 8 14.53 19.17 -25.93
C ALA A 8 15.75 18.81 -26.78
N SER A 9 16.95 19.12 -26.28
CA SER A 9 18.20 18.69 -26.90
C SER A 9 18.46 17.19 -26.63
N LEU A 10 19.19 16.52 -27.54
CA LEU A 10 19.54 15.10 -27.41
C LEU A 10 20.25 14.80 -26.08
N SER A 11 21.16 15.68 -25.67
CA SER A 11 21.87 15.54 -24.39
C SER A 11 20.96 15.64 -23.18
N ARG A 12 19.89 16.43 -23.26
CA ARG A 12 18.88 16.54 -22.20
C ARG A 12 18.02 15.29 -22.13
N LEU A 13 17.62 14.73 -23.28
CA LEU A 13 16.87 13.46 -23.36
C LEU A 13 17.72 12.31 -22.84
N PHE A 14 19.00 12.22 -23.18
CA PHE A 14 19.90 11.17 -22.68
C PHE A 14 20.11 11.25 -21.16
N ARG A 15 20.31 12.47 -20.64
CA ARG A 15 20.38 12.66 -19.17
C ARG A 15 19.08 12.28 -18.47
N GLY A 16 17.94 12.59 -19.06
CA GLY A 16 16.63 12.16 -18.54
C GLY A 16 16.49 10.64 -18.51
N PHE A 17 16.93 9.96 -19.57
CA PHE A 17 16.94 8.50 -19.63
C PHE A 17 17.84 7.88 -18.56
N LEU A 18 19.04 8.40 -18.36
CA LEU A 18 19.96 7.91 -17.31
C LEU A 18 19.38 8.11 -15.91
N LYS A 19 18.77 9.28 -15.63
CA LYS A 19 18.10 9.53 -14.34
C LYS A 19 16.92 8.61 -14.11
N GLY A 20 16.10 8.37 -15.15
CA GLY A 20 15.02 7.39 -15.09
C GLY A 20 15.51 5.97 -14.79
N GLY A 21 16.62 5.57 -15.46
CA GLY A 21 17.28 4.29 -15.20
C GLY A 21 17.78 4.15 -13.75
N GLN A 22 18.32 5.22 -13.17
CA GLN A 22 18.75 5.23 -11.76
C GLN A 22 17.56 5.05 -10.81
N ALA A 23 16.44 5.70 -11.08
CA ALA A 23 15.23 5.56 -10.26
C ALA A 23 14.69 4.12 -10.31
N VAL A 24 14.63 3.51 -11.48
CA VAL A 24 14.23 2.09 -11.65
C VAL A 24 15.20 1.16 -10.94
N PHE A 25 16.50 1.43 -10.98
CA PHE A 25 17.51 0.63 -10.29
C PHE A 25 17.29 0.61 -8.78
N VAL A 26 17.03 1.76 -8.15
CA VAL A 26 16.73 1.86 -6.71
C VAL A 26 15.48 1.06 -6.36
N GLY A 27 14.39 1.20 -7.13
CA GLY A 27 13.17 0.41 -6.95
C GLY A 27 13.42 -1.10 -7.06
N SER A 28 14.23 -1.52 -8.03
CA SER A 28 14.60 -2.95 -8.19
C SER A 28 15.41 -3.47 -7.01
N MET A 29 16.33 -2.67 -6.46
CA MET A 29 17.09 -3.06 -5.26
C MET A 29 16.19 -3.24 -4.04
N ILE A 30 15.22 -2.34 -3.85
CA ILE A 30 14.21 -2.47 -2.78
C ILE A 30 13.45 -3.79 -2.92
N LEU A 31 13.02 -4.16 -4.11
CA LEU A 31 12.31 -5.43 -4.37
C LEU A 31 13.19 -6.65 -4.07
N ILE A 32 14.48 -6.63 -4.45
CA ILE A 32 15.41 -7.71 -4.16
C ILE A 32 15.57 -7.90 -2.63
N TYR A 33 15.74 -6.82 -1.88
CA TYR A 33 15.81 -6.89 -0.42
C TYR A 33 14.48 -7.37 0.18
N ALA A 34 13.34 -6.92 -0.34
CA ALA A 34 12.03 -7.39 0.10
C ALA A 34 11.84 -8.89 -0.13
N TRP A 35 12.34 -9.44 -1.24
CA TRP A 35 12.34 -10.88 -1.48
C TRP A 35 13.25 -11.65 -0.50
N GLY A 36 14.42 -11.10 -0.16
CA GLY A 36 15.29 -11.66 0.87
C GLY A 36 14.61 -11.69 2.25
N ILE A 37 13.96 -10.61 2.64
CA ILE A 37 13.16 -10.52 3.86
C ILE A 37 12.01 -11.54 3.82
N SER A 38 11.30 -11.65 2.70
CA SER A 38 10.23 -12.64 2.52
C SER A 38 10.72 -14.06 2.72
N ALA A 39 11.87 -14.42 2.15
CA ALA A 39 12.48 -15.73 2.32
C ALA A 39 12.83 -15.99 3.80
N SER A 40 13.41 -15.00 4.47
CA SER A 40 13.75 -15.08 5.90
C SER A 40 12.51 -15.23 6.79
N ILE A 41 11.44 -14.46 6.55
CA ILE A 41 10.17 -14.57 7.25
C ILE A 41 9.57 -15.98 7.12
N LYS A 42 9.63 -16.55 5.92
CA LYS A 42 9.15 -17.93 5.68
C LYS A 42 10.02 -18.97 6.42
N SER A 43 11.34 -18.84 6.38
CA SER A 43 12.27 -19.79 7.01
C SER A 43 12.17 -19.80 8.53
N VAL A 44 11.93 -18.64 9.15
CA VAL A 44 11.72 -18.51 10.61
C VAL A 44 10.32 -18.95 11.04
N GLY A 45 9.39 -19.19 10.10
CA GLY A 45 8.04 -19.65 10.41
C GLY A 45 7.15 -18.55 11.04
N THR A 46 7.42 -17.28 10.74
CA THR A 46 6.71 -16.12 11.31
C THR A 46 5.20 -16.24 11.17
N ALA A 47 4.70 -16.69 10.02
CA ALA A 47 3.25 -16.86 9.82
C ALA A 47 2.66 -17.94 10.75
N ALA A 48 3.39 -19.02 11.02
CA ALA A 48 2.93 -20.06 11.96
C ALA A 48 2.91 -19.55 13.40
N TYR A 49 3.92 -18.78 13.79
CA TYR A 49 3.97 -18.12 15.10
C TYR A 49 2.83 -17.13 15.28
N LEU A 50 2.61 -16.23 14.32
CA LEU A 50 1.53 -15.25 14.37
C LEU A 50 0.17 -15.94 14.49
N VAL A 51 -0.08 -17.02 13.74
CA VAL A 51 -1.32 -17.80 13.86
C VAL A 51 -1.45 -18.41 15.27
N SER A 52 -0.39 -18.95 15.83
CA SER A 52 -0.45 -19.55 17.18
C SER A 52 -0.82 -18.56 18.26
N VAL A 53 -0.42 -17.29 18.10
CA VAL A 53 -0.72 -16.21 19.06
C VAL A 53 -2.07 -15.55 18.79
N THR A 54 -2.54 -15.51 17.54
CA THR A 54 -3.71 -14.71 17.15
C THR A 54 -4.96 -15.55 16.86
N LYS A 55 -4.85 -16.88 16.71
CA LYS A 55 -5.95 -17.76 16.30
C LYS A 55 -7.21 -17.64 17.17
N ASP A 56 -7.06 -17.34 18.45
CA ASP A 56 -8.14 -17.28 19.40
C ASP A 56 -8.81 -15.90 19.45
N PHE A 57 -8.20 -14.87 18.85
CA PHE A 57 -8.66 -13.48 18.91
C PHE A 57 -8.94 -12.87 17.54
N LEU A 58 -8.38 -13.43 16.47
CA LEU A 58 -8.41 -12.81 15.13
C LEU A 58 -9.29 -13.60 14.17
N ALA A 59 -10.52 -13.12 13.97
CA ALA A 59 -11.36 -13.64 12.90
C ALA A 59 -10.79 -13.21 11.51
N PRO A 60 -10.87 -14.08 10.48
CA PRO A 60 -10.30 -13.79 9.14
C PRO A 60 -10.78 -12.46 8.55
N GLY A 61 -12.02 -12.05 8.81
CA GLY A 61 -12.60 -10.80 8.32
C GLY A 61 -11.92 -9.52 8.81
N TRP A 62 -11.23 -9.56 9.97
CA TRP A 62 -10.50 -8.40 10.51
C TRP A 62 -9.13 -8.19 9.86
N ILE A 63 -8.57 -9.22 9.24
CA ILE A 63 -7.24 -9.15 8.63
C ILE A 63 -7.14 -8.03 7.57
N PRO A 64 -8.10 -7.83 6.66
CA PRO A 64 -8.03 -6.73 5.70
C PRO A 64 -7.96 -5.35 6.37
N LEU A 65 -8.80 -5.08 7.37
CA LEU A 65 -8.80 -3.80 8.08
C LEU A 65 -7.46 -3.54 8.79
N LEU A 66 -6.97 -4.52 9.55
CA LEU A 66 -5.70 -4.41 10.26
C LEU A 66 -4.52 -4.24 9.30
N THR A 67 -4.56 -4.96 8.18
CA THR A 67 -3.55 -4.84 7.11
C THR A 67 -3.55 -3.45 6.50
N PHE A 68 -4.73 -2.90 6.21
CA PHE A 68 -4.86 -1.54 5.68
C PHE A 68 -4.26 -0.51 6.63
N LEU A 69 -4.68 -0.52 7.91
CA LEU A 69 -4.19 0.43 8.91
C LEU A 69 -2.67 0.32 9.14
N THR A 70 -2.16 -0.91 9.22
CA THR A 70 -0.72 -1.15 9.35
C THR A 70 0.04 -0.67 8.12
N GLY A 71 -0.49 -0.94 6.92
CA GLY A 71 0.08 -0.48 5.65
C GLY A 71 0.15 1.04 5.57
N MET A 72 -0.92 1.75 6.01
CA MET A 72 -0.94 3.22 6.08
C MET A 72 0.21 3.75 6.94
N VAL A 73 0.38 3.21 8.15
CA VAL A 73 1.42 3.66 9.09
C VAL A 73 2.82 3.37 8.55
N ILE A 74 3.07 2.14 8.09
CA ILE A 74 4.39 1.75 7.57
C ILE A 74 4.75 2.61 6.35
N SER A 75 3.84 2.75 5.40
CA SER A 75 4.08 3.50 4.17
C SER A 75 4.27 4.99 4.43
N PHE A 76 3.48 5.57 5.34
CA PHE A 76 3.66 6.96 5.75
C PHE A 76 5.03 7.20 6.40
N CYS A 77 5.47 6.31 7.29
CA CYS A 77 6.75 6.42 7.98
C CYS A 77 7.97 6.15 7.09
N THR A 78 7.80 5.29 6.07
CA THR A 78 8.90 4.92 5.17
C THR A 78 8.94 5.74 3.88
N GLY A 79 7.82 6.36 3.53
CA GLY A 79 7.66 7.12 2.28
C GLY A 79 7.72 6.25 1.02
N THR A 80 7.39 4.95 1.12
CA THR A 80 7.44 4.04 -0.03
C THR A 80 6.31 3.01 -0.03
N SER A 81 5.55 2.98 -1.11
CA SER A 81 4.51 1.97 -1.34
C SER A 81 5.11 0.60 -1.66
N TYR A 82 6.13 0.54 -2.52
CA TYR A 82 6.76 -0.73 -2.92
C TYR A 82 7.41 -1.46 -1.75
N GLY A 83 8.14 -0.74 -0.89
CA GLY A 83 8.73 -1.30 0.32
C GLY A 83 7.68 -1.88 1.26
N THR A 84 6.60 -1.14 1.47
CA THR A 84 5.47 -1.58 2.31
C THR A 84 4.77 -2.81 1.75
N MET A 85 4.49 -2.85 0.44
CA MET A 85 3.92 -4.03 -0.22
C MET A 85 4.85 -5.24 -0.10
N GLY A 86 6.17 -5.03 -0.30
CA GLY A 86 7.18 -6.07 -0.19
C GLY A 86 7.27 -6.70 1.20
N ILE A 87 7.01 -5.92 2.26
CA ILE A 87 6.99 -6.39 3.64
C ILE A 87 5.66 -7.08 3.98
N LEU A 88 4.53 -6.47 3.64
CA LEU A 88 3.21 -6.94 4.06
C LEU A 88 2.70 -8.15 3.29
N MET A 89 2.92 -8.23 1.97
CA MET A 89 2.44 -9.36 1.17
C MET A 89 2.91 -10.74 1.67
N PRO A 90 4.20 -10.97 1.95
CA PRO A 90 4.68 -12.26 2.44
C PRO A 90 4.19 -12.60 3.85
N ILE A 91 3.68 -11.63 4.60
CA ILE A 91 3.11 -11.85 5.94
C ILE A 91 1.61 -12.09 5.83
N VAL A 92 0.88 -11.20 5.17
CA VAL A 92 -0.59 -11.18 5.16
C VAL A 92 -1.18 -12.39 4.42
N VAL A 93 -0.63 -12.74 3.26
CA VAL A 93 -1.16 -13.84 2.45
C VAL A 93 -1.07 -15.19 3.16
N PRO A 94 0.09 -15.62 3.70
CA PRO A 94 0.17 -16.86 4.46
C PRO A 94 -0.58 -16.83 5.80
N LEU A 95 -0.63 -15.66 6.47
CA LEU A 95 -1.38 -15.49 7.70
C LEU A 95 -2.87 -15.75 7.46
N LEU A 96 -3.45 -15.04 6.46
CA LEU A 96 -4.85 -15.21 6.11
C LEU A 96 -5.19 -16.65 5.72
N ALA A 97 -4.35 -17.29 4.90
CA ALA A 97 -4.57 -18.67 4.49
C ALA A 97 -4.65 -19.62 5.70
N LYS A 98 -3.76 -19.47 6.68
CA LYS A 98 -3.75 -20.31 7.89
C LYS A 98 -4.90 -19.99 8.84
N VAL A 99 -5.23 -18.70 9.06
CA VAL A 99 -6.34 -18.28 9.92
C VAL A 99 -7.69 -18.72 9.32
N SER A 100 -7.86 -18.59 8.02
CA SER A 100 -9.07 -19.07 7.31
C SER A 100 -9.21 -20.59 7.40
N ALA A 101 -8.12 -21.34 7.20
CA ALA A 101 -8.14 -22.79 7.34
C ALA A 101 -8.48 -23.23 8.76
N ALA A 102 -7.95 -22.56 9.78
CA ALA A 102 -8.27 -22.83 11.19
C ALA A 102 -9.74 -22.53 11.54
N ALA A 103 -10.32 -21.50 10.91
CA ALA A 103 -11.71 -21.11 11.06
C ALA A 103 -12.71 -21.94 10.20
N GLY A 104 -12.21 -22.81 9.30
CA GLY A 104 -13.05 -23.56 8.36
C GLY A 104 -13.73 -22.69 7.31
N ILE A 105 -13.15 -21.52 6.99
CA ILE A 105 -13.69 -20.54 6.03
C ILE A 105 -12.86 -20.62 4.74
N ASP A 106 -13.53 -20.52 3.60
CA ASP A 106 -12.83 -20.45 2.31
C ASP A 106 -11.95 -19.19 2.26
N VAL A 107 -10.67 -19.41 2.05
CA VAL A 107 -9.64 -18.37 1.99
C VAL A 107 -9.95 -17.32 0.90
N THR A 108 -10.60 -17.72 -0.18
CA THR A 108 -10.94 -16.82 -1.30
C THR A 108 -11.85 -15.67 -0.87
N THR A 109 -12.69 -15.88 0.15
CA THR A 109 -13.62 -14.88 0.69
C THR A 109 -12.90 -13.61 1.15
N TYR A 110 -11.76 -13.72 1.81
CA TYR A 110 -11.04 -12.58 2.37
C TYR A 110 -9.69 -12.30 1.69
N MET A 111 -9.24 -13.17 0.79
CA MET A 111 -7.93 -13.00 0.13
C MET A 111 -7.89 -11.75 -0.74
N LEU A 112 -8.92 -11.54 -1.56
CA LEU A 112 -8.99 -10.36 -2.42
C LEU A 112 -9.04 -9.05 -1.61
N PRO A 113 -9.90 -8.90 -0.59
CA PRO A 113 -9.87 -7.75 0.30
C PRO A 113 -8.54 -7.55 1.03
N ALA A 114 -7.88 -8.62 1.48
CA ALA A 114 -6.61 -8.51 2.19
C ALA A 114 -5.46 -8.04 1.29
N VAL A 115 -5.38 -8.57 0.07
CA VAL A 115 -4.43 -8.10 -0.94
C VAL A 115 -4.73 -6.65 -1.32
N GLY A 116 -6.00 -6.31 -1.53
CA GLY A 116 -6.42 -4.92 -1.78
C GLY A 116 -6.05 -3.99 -0.63
N ALA A 117 -6.15 -4.44 0.61
CA ALA A 117 -5.77 -3.67 1.80
C ALA A 117 -4.26 -3.38 1.87
N VAL A 118 -3.40 -4.34 1.47
CA VAL A 118 -1.96 -4.10 1.34
C VAL A 118 -1.68 -2.97 0.34
N PHE A 119 -2.29 -3.05 -0.85
CA PHE A 119 -2.11 -2.01 -1.87
C PHE A 119 -2.66 -0.66 -1.42
N ALA A 120 -3.88 -0.63 -0.93
CA ALA A 120 -4.55 0.60 -0.53
C ALA A 120 -3.81 1.30 0.62
N GLY A 121 -3.39 0.55 1.66
CA GLY A 121 -2.62 1.09 2.79
C GLY A 121 -1.25 1.59 2.36
N ALA A 122 -0.55 0.84 1.51
CA ALA A 122 0.75 1.23 1.00
C ALA A 122 0.68 2.50 0.14
N VAL A 123 -0.32 2.61 -0.75
CA VAL A 123 -0.51 3.79 -1.61
C VAL A 123 -0.94 5.01 -0.78
N PHE A 124 -1.81 4.84 0.22
CA PHE A 124 -2.22 5.93 1.10
C PHE A 124 -1.01 6.61 1.75
N GLY A 125 -0.15 5.82 2.42
CA GLY A 125 1.00 6.36 3.14
C GLY A 125 2.00 7.04 2.22
N ASP A 126 2.34 6.40 1.10
CA ASP A 126 3.22 6.97 0.08
C ASP A 126 2.69 8.30 -0.46
N HIS A 127 1.38 8.39 -0.69
CA HIS A 127 0.74 9.58 -1.28
C HIS A 127 0.75 10.81 -0.38
N CYS A 128 0.69 10.64 0.94
CA CYS A 128 0.60 11.74 1.89
C CYS A 128 1.85 11.92 2.77
N SER A 129 2.85 11.04 2.63
CA SER A 129 4.10 11.15 3.38
C SER A 129 4.96 12.31 2.88
N PRO A 130 5.47 13.16 3.79
CA PRO A 130 6.38 14.26 3.43
C PRO A 130 7.76 13.77 2.97
N ILE A 131 8.11 12.52 3.22
CA ILE A 131 9.39 11.93 2.83
C ILE A 131 9.26 11.01 1.61
N SER A 132 8.07 10.89 1.02
CA SER A 132 7.86 10.11 -0.18
C SER A 132 8.51 10.75 -1.40
N ASP A 133 9.23 9.95 -2.19
CA ASP A 133 9.83 10.38 -3.42
C ASP A 133 8.78 10.81 -4.46
N THR A 134 7.62 10.17 -4.50
CA THR A 134 6.50 10.54 -5.37
C THR A 134 5.94 11.91 -5.01
N THR A 135 5.74 12.20 -3.73
CA THR A 135 5.26 13.50 -3.23
C THR A 135 6.29 14.60 -3.45
N ILE A 136 7.58 14.32 -3.20
CA ILE A 136 8.68 15.26 -3.47
C ILE A 136 8.75 15.58 -4.96
N MET A 137 8.74 14.55 -5.81
CA MET A 137 8.83 14.75 -7.27
C MET A 137 7.63 15.53 -7.81
N SER A 138 6.41 15.22 -7.37
CA SER A 138 5.22 15.91 -7.87
C SER A 138 5.22 17.40 -7.50
N SER A 139 5.57 17.75 -6.25
CA SER A 139 5.69 19.14 -5.82
C SER A 139 6.78 19.89 -6.58
N MET A 140 7.96 19.29 -6.75
CA MET A 140 9.08 19.90 -7.46
C MET A 140 8.77 20.16 -8.94
N PHE A 141 8.15 19.19 -9.63
CA PHE A 141 7.84 19.34 -11.06
C PHE A 141 6.71 20.35 -11.30
N CYS A 142 5.79 20.50 -10.35
CA CYS A 142 4.74 21.52 -10.40
C CYS A 142 5.21 22.91 -9.92
N GLY A 143 6.44 23.02 -9.41
CA GLY A 143 6.95 24.28 -8.85
C GLY A 143 6.23 24.71 -7.58
N ALA A 144 5.58 23.78 -6.88
CA ALA A 144 4.90 24.02 -5.62
C ALA A 144 5.85 23.85 -4.44
N ASP A 145 5.61 24.59 -3.34
CA ASP A 145 6.30 24.32 -2.08
C ASP A 145 5.95 22.93 -1.60
N HIS A 146 6.97 22.15 -1.24
CA HIS A 146 6.78 20.75 -0.87
C HIS A 146 5.92 20.58 0.39
N ILE A 147 6.16 21.39 1.40
CA ILE A 147 5.43 21.30 2.68
C ILE A 147 3.98 21.77 2.52
N ASP A 148 3.75 22.79 1.73
CA ASP A 148 2.39 23.28 1.43
C ASP A 148 1.63 22.26 0.57
N HIS A 149 2.30 21.57 -0.35
CA HIS A 149 1.72 20.45 -1.10
C HIS A 149 1.27 19.32 -0.16
N VAL A 150 2.14 18.89 0.78
CA VAL A 150 1.80 17.86 1.78
C VAL A 150 0.61 18.29 2.64
N LYS A 151 0.63 19.54 3.16
CA LYS A 151 -0.46 20.06 4.02
C LYS A 151 -1.81 20.10 3.30
N THR A 152 -1.82 20.46 2.03
CA THR A 152 -3.06 20.54 1.24
C THR A 152 -3.55 19.17 0.79
N GLN A 153 -2.67 18.21 0.56
CA GLN A 153 -3.01 16.85 0.14
C GLN A 153 -3.50 15.96 1.30
N LEU A 154 -2.93 16.14 2.50
CA LEU A 154 -3.20 15.29 3.66
C LEU A 154 -4.68 15.18 4.04
N PRO A 155 -5.49 16.26 4.08
CA PRO A 155 -6.92 16.17 4.38
C PRO A 155 -7.68 15.28 3.40
N TYR A 156 -7.40 15.38 2.10
CA TYR A 156 -8.04 14.54 1.07
C TYR A 156 -7.63 13.08 1.19
N ALA A 157 -6.34 12.83 1.46
CA ALA A 157 -5.86 11.48 1.70
C ALA A 157 -6.52 10.86 2.94
N LEU A 158 -6.62 11.62 4.04
CA LEU A 158 -7.30 11.16 5.26
C LEU A 158 -8.77 10.85 5.01
N LEU A 159 -9.47 11.69 4.28
CA LEU A 159 -10.87 11.46 3.91
C LEU A 159 -11.03 10.14 3.13
N ALA A 160 -10.21 9.93 2.11
CA ALA A 160 -10.18 8.69 1.35
C ALA A 160 -9.80 7.48 2.22
N GLY A 161 -8.82 7.67 3.13
CA GLY A 161 -8.40 6.67 4.08
C GLY A 161 -9.51 6.24 5.05
N VAL A 162 -10.28 7.18 5.58
CA VAL A 162 -11.45 6.92 6.44
C VAL A 162 -12.52 6.16 5.66
N GLY A 163 -12.82 6.56 4.43
CA GLY A 163 -13.76 5.83 3.57
C GLY A 163 -13.32 4.39 3.30
N ALA A 164 -12.04 4.18 3.00
CA ALA A 164 -11.48 2.85 2.80
C ALA A 164 -11.53 2.02 4.09
N ALA A 165 -11.15 2.60 5.23
CA ALA A 165 -11.22 1.93 6.53
C ALA A 165 -12.66 1.50 6.88
N ALA A 166 -13.65 2.35 6.61
CA ALA A 166 -15.06 2.02 6.78
C ALA A 166 -15.49 0.85 5.87
N GLY A 167 -15.04 0.82 4.62
CA GLY A 167 -15.27 -0.30 3.72
C GLY A 167 -14.66 -1.61 4.25
N TYR A 168 -13.42 -1.59 4.73
CA TYR A 168 -12.80 -2.78 5.34
C TYR A 168 -13.47 -3.18 6.65
N LEU A 169 -13.95 -2.21 7.44
CA LEU A 169 -14.74 -2.49 8.64
C LEU A 169 -16.05 -3.22 8.29
N CYS A 170 -16.75 -2.78 7.25
CA CYS A 170 -17.95 -3.47 6.77
C CYS A 170 -17.64 -4.92 6.37
N ILE A 171 -16.51 -5.19 5.73
CA ILE A 171 -16.05 -6.56 5.42
C ILE A 171 -15.78 -7.35 6.70
N ALA A 172 -15.16 -6.75 7.71
CA ALA A 172 -14.89 -7.36 9.00
C ALA A 172 -16.20 -7.77 9.73
N LEU A 173 -17.26 -6.98 9.55
CA LEU A 173 -18.61 -7.25 10.07
C LEU A 173 -19.41 -8.24 9.21
N GLY A 174 -18.84 -8.80 8.16
CA GLY A 174 -19.46 -9.83 7.32
C GLY A 174 -20.35 -9.30 6.21
N LEU A 175 -20.28 -8.01 5.87
CA LEU A 175 -21.03 -7.47 4.74
C LEU A 175 -20.41 -7.90 3.40
N ASN A 176 -21.25 -7.93 2.35
CA ASN A 176 -20.82 -8.21 1.00
C ASN A 176 -19.79 -7.17 0.51
N HIS A 177 -18.78 -7.60 -0.24
CA HIS A 177 -17.69 -6.75 -0.73
C HIS A 177 -18.17 -5.54 -1.55
N TRP A 178 -19.20 -5.73 -2.40
CA TRP A 178 -19.77 -4.65 -3.20
C TRP A 178 -20.48 -3.60 -2.35
N LEU A 179 -21.22 -4.05 -1.33
CA LEU A 179 -21.88 -3.15 -0.38
C LEU A 179 -20.84 -2.39 0.45
N SER A 180 -19.80 -3.07 0.90
CA SER A 180 -18.70 -2.46 1.66
C SER A 180 -17.97 -1.38 0.85
N LEU A 181 -17.73 -1.64 -0.44
CA LEU A 181 -17.18 -0.67 -1.36
C LEU A 181 -18.11 0.53 -1.54
N ALA A 182 -19.41 0.28 -1.73
CA ALA A 182 -20.40 1.34 -1.88
C ALA A 182 -20.50 2.24 -0.63
N VAL A 183 -20.43 1.66 0.57
CA VAL A 183 -20.41 2.42 1.84
C VAL A 183 -19.17 3.32 1.91
N GLY A 184 -17.98 2.77 1.64
CA GLY A 184 -16.74 3.56 1.63
C GLY A 184 -16.78 4.70 0.61
N ALA A 185 -17.24 4.42 -0.61
CA ALA A 185 -17.39 5.42 -1.67
C ALA A 185 -18.43 6.51 -1.32
N ALA A 186 -19.56 6.12 -0.73
CA ALA A 186 -20.60 7.06 -0.30
C ALA A 186 -20.11 8.02 0.79
N LEU A 187 -19.31 7.53 1.74
CA LEU A 187 -18.71 8.37 2.78
C LEU A 187 -17.77 9.42 2.18
N VAL A 188 -16.95 9.03 1.21
CA VAL A 188 -16.05 9.98 0.54
C VAL A 188 -16.81 10.98 -0.32
N ALA A 189 -17.91 10.56 -0.96
CA ALA A 189 -18.72 11.44 -1.81
C ALA A 189 -19.61 12.42 -1.01
N ALA A 190 -19.91 12.10 0.25
CA ALA A 190 -20.76 12.92 1.13
C ALA A 190 -19.97 13.97 1.93
N ALA A 191 -18.64 13.92 1.93
CA ALA A 191 -17.75 14.80 2.67
C ALA A 191 -17.18 15.92 1.79
#